data_09d696cf44ad6a59ba5a581110d486b1
#
_entry.id   09d696cf44ad6a59ba5a581110d486b1
#
_cell.length_a   1.000
_cell.length_b   1.000
_cell.length_c   1.000
_cell.angle_alpha   90.00
_cell.angle_beta   90.00
_cell.angle_gamma   90.00
#
_symmetry.space_group_name_H-M   'P 1'
#
loop_
_entity.id
_entity.type
_entity.pdbx_description
1 polymer ?
#
loop_
_entity_poly.entity_id
_entity_poly.type
_entity_poly.pdbx_seq_one_letter_code
_entity_poly.pdbx_strand_id
1 'polypeptide(L)'
;MKEILLAYASMSGNTEAIADLIEEELVKHGLHVKRAEVYDIDASDLVSAESIIFGAYTWGDGELPDDFLDLYEEMDDIDLSQKQMAVFGSGDSSYDVFCGAVDLIEEKIKERNGNIAVPGLKIELSPFGEDVEKCKVFAKGFAEVVAKSAAS
;
A
#
# COMPACT_ATOMS: atom_id res chain seq x y z
N MET A 1 11.16 -0.99 -18.00
CA MET A 1 10.33 -0.18 -17.09
C MET A 1 9.85 -1.05 -15.94
N LYS A 2 10.07 -0.61 -14.71
CA LYS A 2 9.61 -1.36 -13.53
C LYS A 2 8.11 -1.19 -13.35
N GLU A 3 7.47 -2.29 -12.96
CA GLU A 3 6.05 -2.29 -12.67
C GLU A 3 5.80 -2.34 -11.17
N ILE A 4 4.88 -1.53 -10.69
CA ILE A 4 4.44 -1.53 -9.29
C ILE A 4 3.00 -2.02 -9.26
N LEU A 5 2.72 -3.03 -8.43
CA LEU A 5 1.37 -3.46 -8.16
C LEU A 5 0.81 -2.57 -7.05
N LEU A 6 -0.18 -1.77 -7.38
CA LEU A 6 -0.86 -0.89 -6.42
C LEU A 6 -2.25 -1.46 -6.15
N ALA A 7 -2.37 -2.15 -5.02
CA ALA A 7 -3.60 -2.84 -4.65
C ALA A 7 -4.23 -2.20 -3.42
N TYR A 8 -5.51 -1.88 -3.48
CA TYR A 8 -6.15 -1.16 -2.38
C TYR A 8 -7.59 -1.61 -2.16
N ALA A 9 -8.08 -1.36 -0.94
CA ALA A 9 -9.48 -1.52 -0.59
C ALA A 9 -10.05 -0.14 -0.26
N SER A 10 -11.14 0.25 -0.91
CA SER A 10 -11.77 1.54 -0.69
C SER A 10 -13.29 1.40 -0.67
N MET A 11 -13.91 1.94 0.38
CA MET A 11 -15.37 1.92 0.52
C MET A 11 -15.98 3.30 0.23
N SER A 12 -15.35 4.34 0.76
CA SER A 12 -15.87 5.71 0.67
C SER A 12 -15.13 6.60 -0.33
N GLY A 13 -14.12 6.06 -1.01
CA GLY A 13 -13.30 6.84 -1.92
C GLY A 13 -12.10 7.52 -1.30
N ASN A 14 -11.95 7.49 0.03
CA ASN A 14 -10.82 8.12 0.70
C ASN A 14 -9.50 7.45 0.34
N THR A 15 -9.46 6.13 0.41
CA THR A 15 -8.26 5.36 0.07
C THR A 15 -7.95 5.50 -1.42
N GLU A 16 -8.98 5.52 -2.25
CA GLU A 16 -8.83 5.69 -3.70
C GLU A 16 -8.20 7.04 -4.03
N ALA A 17 -8.59 8.11 -3.31
CA ALA A 17 -8.01 9.44 -3.53
C ALA A 17 -6.52 9.45 -3.21
N ILE A 18 -6.09 8.72 -2.18
CA ILE A 18 -4.68 8.57 -1.85
C ILE A 18 -3.96 7.80 -2.96
N ALA A 19 -4.57 6.71 -3.43
CA ALA A 19 -4.02 5.91 -4.52
C ALA A 19 -3.83 6.73 -5.80
N ASP A 20 -4.75 7.64 -6.11
CA ASP A 20 -4.65 8.52 -7.27
C ASP A 20 -3.37 9.37 -7.20
N LEU A 21 -3.08 9.94 -6.04
CA LEU A 21 -1.90 10.80 -5.85
C LEU A 21 -0.61 9.97 -5.92
N ILE A 22 -0.63 8.78 -5.35
CA ILE A 22 0.54 7.89 -5.36
C ILE A 22 0.83 7.45 -6.80
N GLU A 23 -0.18 7.02 -7.52
CA GLU A 23 -0.01 6.58 -8.92
C GLU A 23 0.55 7.71 -9.78
N GLU A 24 -0.02 8.91 -9.66
CA GLU A 24 0.44 10.07 -10.42
C GLU A 24 1.93 10.32 -10.20
N GLU A 25 2.37 10.27 -8.96
CA GLU A 25 3.78 10.52 -8.64
C GLU A 25 4.69 9.40 -9.14
N LEU A 26 4.28 8.15 -9.00
CA LEU A 26 5.06 7.01 -9.51
C LEU A 26 5.24 7.09 -11.02
N VAL A 27 4.20 7.46 -11.76
CA VAL A 27 4.26 7.61 -13.21
C VAL A 27 5.24 8.72 -13.58
N LYS A 28 5.26 9.83 -12.83
CA LYS A 28 6.23 10.90 -13.05
C LYS A 28 7.68 10.42 -12.93
N HIS A 29 7.91 9.40 -12.13
CA HIS A 29 9.25 8.82 -11.95
C HIS A 29 9.54 7.69 -12.93
N GLY A 30 8.74 7.54 -13.97
CA GLY A 30 8.99 6.58 -15.04
C GLY A 30 8.57 5.15 -14.75
N LEU A 31 7.76 4.95 -13.72
CA LEU A 31 7.31 3.61 -13.34
C LEU A 31 5.96 3.29 -13.96
N HIS A 32 5.75 2.01 -14.25
CA HIS A 32 4.47 1.51 -14.72
C HIS A 32 3.66 1.04 -13.52
N VAL A 33 2.42 1.50 -13.37
CA VAL A 33 1.58 1.13 -12.24
C VAL A 33 0.43 0.23 -12.72
N LYS A 34 0.38 -0.96 -12.13
CA LYS A 34 -0.76 -1.86 -12.31
C LYS A 34 -1.65 -1.65 -11.09
N ARG A 35 -2.74 -0.95 -11.28
CA ARG A 35 -3.64 -0.60 -10.18
C ARG A 35 -4.85 -1.53 -10.18
N ALA A 36 -5.21 -2.03 -9.00
CA ALA A 36 -6.36 -2.93 -8.85
C ALA A 36 -6.93 -2.85 -7.45
N GLU A 37 -8.19 -3.24 -7.31
CA GLU A 37 -8.78 -3.40 -5.99
C GLU A 37 -8.39 -4.77 -5.45
N VAL A 38 -8.26 -4.89 -4.12
CA VAL A 38 -7.73 -6.11 -3.51
C VAL A 38 -8.57 -7.36 -3.78
N TYR A 39 -9.87 -7.20 -3.99
CA TYR A 39 -10.72 -8.35 -4.30
C TYR A 39 -10.49 -8.89 -5.73
N ASP A 40 -9.81 -8.14 -6.58
CA ASP A 40 -9.46 -8.57 -7.94
C ASP A 40 -8.07 -9.21 -8.01
N ILE A 41 -7.40 -9.35 -6.89
CA ILE A 41 -6.03 -9.84 -6.80
C ILE A 41 -6.00 -11.13 -5.98
N ASP A 42 -5.15 -12.07 -6.38
CA ASP A 42 -4.94 -13.31 -5.63
C ASP A 42 -3.47 -13.51 -5.30
N ALA A 43 -3.17 -14.65 -4.65
CA ALA A 43 -1.81 -14.99 -4.24
C ALA A 43 -0.83 -15.03 -5.41
N SER A 44 -1.26 -15.46 -6.60
CA SER A 44 -0.37 -15.55 -7.75
C SER A 44 0.07 -14.17 -8.23
N ASP A 45 -0.79 -13.17 -8.10
CA ASP A 45 -0.42 -11.78 -8.43
C ASP A 45 0.66 -11.27 -7.50
N LEU A 46 0.57 -11.61 -6.21
CA LEU A 46 1.57 -11.21 -5.23
C LEU A 46 2.91 -11.89 -5.49
N VAL A 47 2.88 -13.16 -5.83
CA VAL A 47 4.11 -13.91 -6.11
C VAL A 47 4.82 -13.33 -7.33
N SER A 48 4.07 -12.95 -8.36
CA SER A 48 4.63 -12.42 -9.61
C SER A 48 5.19 -11.01 -9.48
N ALA A 49 4.65 -10.20 -8.57
CA ALA A 49 5.05 -8.81 -8.43
C ALA A 49 6.33 -8.67 -7.60
N GLU A 50 7.25 -7.83 -8.04
CA GLU A 50 8.47 -7.53 -7.29
C GLU A 50 8.31 -6.33 -6.38
N SER A 51 7.44 -5.40 -6.75
CA SER A 51 7.20 -4.18 -6.00
C SER A 51 5.70 -4.01 -5.80
N ILE A 52 5.28 -3.88 -4.55
CA ILE A 52 3.86 -3.88 -4.20
C ILE A 52 3.58 -2.76 -3.19
N ILE A 53 2.54 -1.98 -3.46
CA ILE A 53 2.01 -1.02 -2.50
C ILE A 53 0.58 -1.42 -2.17
N PHE A 54 0.29 -1.62 -0.90
CA PHE A 54 -1.07 -1.91 -0.43
C PHE A 54 -1.71 -0.68 0.17
N GLY A 55 -3.00 -0.51 -0.07
CA GLY A 55 -3.78 0.54 0.55
C GLY A 55 -5.05 -0.01 1.18
N ALA A 56 -5.45 0.54 2.32
CA ALA A 56 -6.65 0.08 3.01
C ALA A 56 -7.25 1.20 3.86
N TYR A 57 -8.58 1.20 3.99
CA TYR A 57 -9.22 1.99 5.04
C TYR A 57 -9.23 1.13 6.31
N THR A 58 -9.37 1.79 7.45
CA THR A 58 -9.47 1.08 8.74
C THR A 58 -10.94 0.95 9.13
N TRP A 59 -11.34 -0.28 9.45
CA TRP A 59 -12.69 -0.60 9.85
C TRP A 59 -12.77 -0.65 11.38
N GLY A 60 -13.81 -0.02 11.95
CA GLY A 60 -14.01 -0.06 13.39
C GLY A 60 -12.82 0.41 14.21
N ASP A 61 -12.42 -0.37 15.19
CA ASP A 61 -11.33 -0.05 16.11
C ASP A 61 -9.95 -0.51 15.64
N GLY A 62 -9.66 -0.31 14.36
CA GLY A 62 -8.36 -0.64 13.81
C GLY A 62 -8.32 -1.95 13.04
N GLU A 63 -9.48 -2.43 12.60
CA GLU A 63 -9.58 -3.69 11.89
C GLU A 63 -9.39 -3.52 10.39
N LEU A 64 -8.96 -4.60 9.73
CA LEU A 64 -8.85 -4.65 8.29
C LEU A 64 -10.23 -4.64 7.63
N PRO A 65 -10.35 -4.01 6.44
CA PRO A 65 -11.58 -4.13 5.65
C PRO A 65 -11.85 -5.59 5.28
N ASP A 66 -13.12 -5.97 5.22
CA ASP A 66 -13.51 -7.32 4.81
C ASP A 66 -12.94 -7.67 3.44
N ASP A 67 -12.90 -6.71 2.53
CA ASP A 67 -12.36 -6.93 1.18
C ASP A 67 -10.89 -7.32 1.18
N PHE A 68 -10.16 -6.97 2.22
CA PHE A 68 -8.73 -7.28 2.32
C PHE A 68 -8.44 -8.59 3.07
N LEU A 69 -9.41 -9.11 3.81
CA LEU A 69 -9.18 -10.27 4.68
C LEU A 69 -8.69 -11.50 3.94
N ASP A 70 -9.30 -11.84 2.80
CA ASP A 70 -8.90 -13.01 2.03
C ASP A 70 -7.44 -12.92 1.58
N LEU A 71 -7.06 -11.77 1.03
CA LEU A 71 -5.70 -11.56 0.58
C LEU A 71 -4.71 -11.56 1.75
N TYR A 72 -5.11 -10.97 2.86
CA TYR A 72 -4.31 -10.94 4.08
C TYR A 72 -4.00 -12.35 4.58
N GLU A 73 -5.00 -13.23 4.58
CA GLU A 73 -4.82 -14.61 4.98
C GLU A 73 -3.97 -15.40 3.98
N GLU A 74 -4.15 -15.15 2.68
CA GLU A 74 -3.34 -15.80 1.64
C GLU A 74 -1.85 -15.47 1.79
N MET A 75 -1.54 -14.29 2.31
CA MET A 75 -0.14 -13.88 2.52
C MET A 75 0.60 -14.78 3.51
N ASP A 76 -0.10 -15.50 4.37
CA ASP A 76 0.53 -16.43 5.30
C ASP A 76 1.27 -17.57 4.58
N ASP A 77 0.88 -17.87 3.35
CA ASP A 77 1.49 -18.94 2.55
C ASP A 77 2.47 -18.41 1.51
N ILE A 78 2.77 -17.11 1.53
CA ILE A 78 3.64 -16.47 0.54
C ILE A 78 4.92 -15.97 1.20
N ASP A 79 6.06 -16.26 0.58
CA ASP A 79 7.33 -15.67 1.00
C ASP A 79 7.51 -14.36 0.22
N LEU A 80 7.56 -13.25 0.96
CA LEU A 80 7.69 -11.92 0.38
C LEU A 80 9.13 -11.42 0.32
N SER A 81 10.10 -12.31 0.58
CA SER A 81 11.51 -11.91 0.54
C SER A 81 11.90 -11.35 -0.84
N GLN A 82 12.79 -10.37 -0.83
CA GLN A 82 13.27 -9.66 -2.02
C GLN A 82 12.22 -8.79 -2.73
N LYS A 83 11.06 -8.61 -2.10
CA LYS A 83 10.04 -7.70 -2.62
C LYS A 83 10.13 -6.35 -1.90
N GLN A 84 10.00 -5.27 -2.67
CA GLN A 84 9.92 -3.93 -2.11
C GLN A 84 8.44 -3.63 -1.88
N MET A 85 8.08 -3.32 -0.66
CA MET A 85 6.68 -3.16 -0.29
C MET A 85 6.47 -1.90 0.56
N ALA A 86 5.25 -1.39 0.51
CA ALA A 86 4.85 -0.26 1.35
C ALA A 86 3.35 -0.30 1.54
N VAL A 87 2.87 0.38 2.56
CA VAL A 87 1.45 0.39 2.91
C VAL A 87 0.98 1.82 3.17
N PHE A 88 -0.18 2.16 2.63
CA PHE A 88 -0.83 3.41 2.96
C PHE A 88 -2.26 3.13 3.41
N GLY A 89 -2.88 4.12 4.02
CA GLY A 89 -4.25 3.93 4.43
C GLY A 89 -4.95 5.22 4.82
N SER A 90 -6.26 5.15 4.80
CA SER A 90 -7.13 6.22 5.31
C SER A 90 -7.74 5.76 6.62
N GLY A 91 -8.02 6.70 7.49
CA GLY A 91 -8.65 6.42 8.78
C GLY A 91 -9.35 7.65 9.30
N ASP A 92 -9.90 7.54 10.50
CA ASP A 92 -10.60 8.61 11.17
C ASP A 92 -10.02 8.73 12.57
N SER A 93 -9.44 9.87 12.90
CA SER A 93 -8.80 10.09 14.20
C SER A 93 -9.81 10.14 15.36
N SER A 94 -11.12 10.16 15.06
CA SER A 94 -12.15 10.05 16.09
C SER A 94 -12.23 8.65 16.69
N TYR A 95 -11.63 7.64 16.04
CA TYR A 95 -11.53 6.28 16.58
C TYR A 95 -10.25 6.15 17.40
N ASP A 96 -10.26 5.23 18.37
CA ASP A 96 -9.11 5.03 19.28
C ASP A 96 -7.85 4.56 18.56
N VAL A 97 -8.02 3.79 17.49
CA VAL A 97 -6.87 3.29 16.70
C VAL A 97 -6.92 3.91 15.32
N PHE A 98 -6.03 4.88 15.09
CA PHE A 98 -5.95 5.58 13.81
C PHE A 98 -5.17 4.78 12.79
N CYS A 99 -5.80 4.46 11.66
CA CYS A 99 -5.17 3.72 10.55
C CYS A 99 -4.54 2.40 10.97
N GLY A 100 -5.20 1.69 11.89
CA GLY A 100 -4.69 0.40 12.38
C GLY A 100 -4.51 -0.66 11.29
N ALA A 101 -5.30 -0.58 10.20
CA ALA A 101 -5.15 -1.49 9.08
C ALA A 101 -3.75 -1.41 8.46
N VAL A 102 -3.17 -0.21 8.39
CA VAL A 102 -1.80 -0.02 7.87
C VAL A 102 -0.81 -0.82 8.71
N ASP A 103 -0.93 -0.71 10.02
CA ASP A 103 -0.03 -1.41 10.95
C ASP A 103 -0.14 -2.92 10.82
N LEU A 104 -1.37 -3.44 10.70
CA LEU A 104 -1.60 -4.87 10.56
C LEU A 104 -0.98 -5.42 9.28
N ILE A 105 -1.13 -4.70 8.18
CA ILE A 105 -0.57 -5.12 6.90
C ILE A 105 0.95 -5.07 6.93
N GLU A 106 1.53 -4.00 7.49
CA GLU A 106 2.98 -3.90 7.62
C GLU A 106 3.56 -5.03 8.45
N GLU A 107 2.89 -5.38 9.53
CA GLU A 107 3.31 -6.46 10.41
C GLU A 107 3.31 -7.80 9.66
N LYS A 108 2.26 -8.06 8.87
CA LYS A 108 2.19 -9.26 8.04
C LYS A 108 3.32 -9.30 7.02
N ILE A 109 3.61 -8.19 6.37
CA ILE A 109 4.71 -8.11 5.41
C ILE A 109 6.03 -8.49 6.07
N LYS A 110 6.28 -7.94 7.25
CA LYS A 110 7.51 -8.25 8.00
C LYS A 110 7.59 -9.71 8.40
N GLU A 111 6.48 -10.29 8.85
CA GLU A 111 6.42 -11.71 9.20
C GLU A 111 6.75 -12.60 8.01
N ARG A 112 6.41 -12.15 6.80
CA ARG A 112 6.65 -12.91 5.58
C ARG A 112 7.93 -12.48 4.85
N ASN A 113 8.81 -11.77 5.53
CA ASN A 113 10.14 -11.38 5.06
C ASN A 113 10.15 -10.30 3.96
N GLY A 114 9.04 -9.59 3.78
CA GLY A 114 9.00 -8.47 2.83
C GLY A 114 9.80 -7.28 3.35
N ASN A 115 10.31 -6.47 2.44
CA ASN A 115 11.02 -5.26 2.81
C ASN A 115 10.09 -4.04 2.76
N ILE A 116 9.93 -3.39 3.91
CA ILE A 116 9.17 -2.14 3.98
C ILE A 116 10.07 -1.02 3.46
N ALA A 117 9.84 -0.62 2.21
CA ALA A 117 10.71 0.33 1.51
C ALA A 117 10.62 1.75 2.08
N VAL A 118 9.44 2.15 2.52
CA VAL A 118 9.20 3.46 3.14
C VAL A 118 8.21 3.30 4.29
N PRO A 119 8.23 4.20 5.28
CA PRO A 119 7.28 4.13 6.40
C PRO A 119 5.83 4.21 5.91
N GLY A 120 4.94 3.54 6.61
CA GLY A 120 3.51 3.55 6.28
C GLY A 120 2.93 4.95 6.25
N LEU A 121 2.07 5.21 5.27
CA LEU A 121 1.41 6.50 5.11
C LEU A 121 0.00 6.42 5.70
N LYS A 122 -0.29 7.28 6.67
CA LYS A 122 -1.58 7.34 7.34
C LYS A 122 -2.21 8.69 7.10
N ILE A 123 -3.37 8.71 6.46
CA ILE A 123 -4.08 9.93 6.10
C ILE A 123 -5.45 9.93 6.78
N GLU A 124 -5.82 11.05 7.38
CA GLU A 124 -7.15 11.22 7.95
C GLU A 124 -8.15 11.53 6.84
N LEU A 125 -9.13 10.66 6.66
CA LEU A 125 -10.17 10.80 5.64
C LEU A 125 -9.57 10.97 4.25
N SER A 126 -9.96 11.97 3.48
CA SER A 126 -9.38 12.22 2.16
C SER A 126 -8.19 13.16 2.26
N PRO A 127 -7.15 12.97 1.44
CA PRO A 127 -5.97 13.83 1.49
C PRO A 127 -6.28 15.25 0.99
N PHE A 128 -5.87 16.25 1.76
CA PHE A 128 -5.92 17.63 1.30
C PHE A 128 -4.84 18.44 2.01
N GLY A 129 -4.47 19.59 1.44
CA GLY A 129 -3.42 20.43 2.02
C GLY A 129 -2.10 19.70 2.12
N GLU A 130 -1.53 19.64 3.32
CA GLU A 130 -0.25 18.97 3.55
C GLU A 130 -0.28 17.48 3.25
N ASP A 131 -1.46 16.85 3.33
CA ASP A 131 -1.60 15.42 3.05
C ASP A 131 -1.25 15.09 1.60
N VAL A 132 -1.54 16.00 0.68
CA VAL A 132 -1.20 15.81 -0.74
C VAL A 132 0.31 15.66 -0.88
N GLU A 133 1.08 16.52 -0.21
CA GLU A 133 2.54 16.44 -0.24
C GLU A 133 3.06 15.16 0.41
N LYS A 134 2.44 14.74 1.51
CA LYS A 134 2.80 13.47 2.17
C LYS A 134 2.64 12.29 1.23
N CYS A 135 1.57 12.26 0.45
CA CYS A 135 1.35 11.20 -0.54
C CYS A 135 2.45 11.19 -1.61
N LYS A 136 2.85 12.38 -2.06
CA LYS A 136 3.91 12.51 -3.07
C LYS A 136 5.27 12.09 -2.53
N VAL A 137 5.58 12.47 -1.29
CA VAL A 137 6.84 12.08 -0.64
C VAL A 137 6.91 10.57 -0.47
N PHE A 138 5.81 9.95 -0.04
CA PHE A 138 5.72 8.50 0.08
C PHE A 138 6.00 7.80 -1.24
N ALA A 139 5.34 8.24 -2.30
CA ALA A 139 5.51 7.63 -3.63
C ALA A 139 6.91 7.86 -4.19
N LYS A 140 7.45 9.06 -4.03
CA LYS A 140 8.81 9.38 -4.47
C LYS A 140 9.84 8.51 -3.76
N GLY A 141 9.70 8.35 -2.44
CA GLY A 141 10.60 7.50 -1.65
C GLY A 141 10.55 6.06 -2.12
N PHE A 142 9.36 5.55 -2.40
CA PHE A 142 9.19 4.20 -2.91
C PHE A 142 9.85 4.05 -4.28
N ALA A 143 9.65 5.01 -5.17
CA ALA A 143 10.25 5.02 -6.50
C ALA A 143 11.78 4.98 -6.42
N GLU A 144 12.37 5.72 -5.50
CA GLU A 144 13.82 5.74 -5.31
C GLU A 144 14.35 4.38 -4.87
N VAL A 145 13.65 3.70 -3.96
CA VAL A 145 14.05 2.36 -3.50
C VAL A 145 13.97 1.36 -4.66
N VAL A 146 12.90 1.42 -5.44
CA VAL A 146 12.72 0.52 -6.60
C VAL A 146 13.83 0.75 -7.63
N ALA A 147 14.21 2.00 -7.89
CA ALA A 147 15.28 2.33 -8.82
C ALA A 147 16.62 1.76 -8.35
N LYS A 148 16.91 1.82 -7.06
CA LYS A 148 18.14 1.25 -6.50
C LYS A 148 18.15 -0.27 -6.60
N SER A 149 17.01 -0.92 -6.37
CA SER A 149 16.88 -2.37 -6.49
C SER A 149 17.12 -2.81 -7.93
N ALA A 150 16.69 -2.01 -8.90
CA ALA A 150 16.89 -2.31 -10.30
C ALA A 150 18.37 -2.22 -10.70
N ALA A 151 19.15 -1.40 -10.00
CA ALA A 151 20.56 -1.19 -10.29
C ALA A 151 21.47 -2.25 -9.68
N SER A 152 20.96 -3.06 -8.77
CA SER A 152 21.76 -4.05 -8.05
C SER A 152 21.73 -5.46 -8.72
#